data_91f3840ebe08e42b6bc6c0fe951e61d5
#
_entry.id   91f3840ebe08e42b6bc6c0fe951e61d5
#
_cell.length_a   1.000
_cell.length_b   1.000
_cell.length_c   1.000
_cell.angle_alpha   90.00
_cell.angle_beta   90.00
_cell.angle_gamma   90.00
#
_symmetry.space_group_name_H-M   'P 1'
#
loop_
_entity.id
_entity.type
_entity.pdbx_description
1 polymer ?
#
loop_
_entity_poly.entity_id
_entity_poly.type
_entity_poly.pdbx_seq_one_letter_code
_entity_poly.pdbx_strand_id
1 'polypeptide(L)'
;VVLPAYFTDNMVLQQNTKVTFHGKAALGKTLKVTTGWNNEVYVAPVNKDGYWTLSVPTPAAGGPYTLTFTDGKKLQLKNVMVGEVWFCSGQSNMEMPVAGWGKVMNYEQEIAEANYPSIRLFQVKKNTSVTPLSDVEATMGGWQECSSATIPEFSSLAYFYARSLWKELNVPVGVIDCTWGLSLIHI
;
A
#
# COMPACT_ATOMS: atom_id res chain seq x y z
N VAL A 1 -2.46 17.14 -8.86
CA VAL A 1 -2.92 16.27 -7.78
C VAL A 1 -1.72 15.78 -7.00
N VAL A 2 -1.79 15.80 -5.66
CA VAL A 2 -0.80 15.21 -4.74
C VAL A 2 -1.54 14.18 -3.90
N LEU A 3 -1.02 12.96 -3.86
CA LEU A 3 -1.56 11.84 -3.08
C LEU A 3 -0.63 11.52 -1.91
N PRO A 4 -1.16 10.98 -0.80
CA PRO A 4 -0.35 10.36 0.26
C PRO A 4 0.56 9.25 -0.27
N ALA A 5 1.65 8.99 0.44
CA ALA A 5 2.70 8.06 0.04
C ALA A 5 2.23 6.60 -0.16
N TYR A 6 1.12 6.21 0.45
CA TYR A 6 0.53 4.88 0.31
C TYR A 6 -0.44 4.73 -0.88
N PHE A 7 -0.69 5.81 -1.65
CA PHE A 7 -1.39 5.73 -2.93
C PHE A 7 -0.38 5.86 -4.07
N THR A 8 0.23 4.76 -4.44
CA THR A 8 1.24 4.69 -5.50
C THR A 8 0.92 3.60 -6.51
N ASP A 9 1.71 3.52 -7.56
CA ASP A 9 1.75 2.36 -8.44
C ASP A 9 1.92 1.08 -7.62
N ASN A 10 1.48 -0.04 -8.15
CA ASN A 10 1.56 -1.38 -7.55
C ASN A 10 0.72 -1.59 -6.29
N MET A 11 -0.05 -0.62 -5.79
CA MET A 11 -0.87 -0.78 -4.58
C MET A 11 -1.95 -1.85 -4.74
N VAL A 12 -2.41 -2.38 -3.60
CA VAL A 12 -3.63 -3.17 -3.51
C VAL A 12 -4.71 -2.37 -2.79
N LEU A 13 -5.91 -2.38 -3.32
CA LEU A 13 -7.10 -1.83 -2.68
C LEU A 13 -7.97 -2.95 -2.13
N GLN A 14 -8.57 -2.76 -0.96
CA GLN A 14 -9.50 -3.73 -0.37
C GLN A 14 -10.68 -3.96 -1.32
N GLN A 15 -11.01 -5.24 -1.57
CA GLN A 15 -12.12 -5.64 -2.42
C GLN A 15 -13.50 -5.44 -1.76
N ASN A 16 -14.56 -5.37 -2.59
CA ASN A 16 -15.97 -5.36 -2.17
C ASN A 16 -16.31 -4.33 -1.08
N THR A 17 -15.70 -3.15 -1.15
CA THR A 17 -15.87 -2.08 -0.16
C THR A 17 -15.88 -0.69 -0.81
N LYS A 18 -15.84 0.35 0.01
CA LYS A 18 -15.58 1.72 -0.43
C LYS A 18 -14.22 2.16 0.08
N VAL A 19 -13.30 2.43 -0.82
CA VAL A 19 -11.99 2.99 -0.49
C VAL A 19 -12.08 4.51 -0.53
N THR A 20 -11.59 5.16 0.50
CA THR A 20 -11.55 6.62 0.58
C THR A 20 -10.20 7.14 0.14
N PHE A 21 -10.15 7.74 -1.04
CA PHE A 21 -9.01 8.51 -1.50
C PHE A 21 -9.06 9.92 -0.96
N HIS A 22 -7.90 10.48 -0.68
CA HIS A 22 -7.77 11.88 -0.26
C HIS A 22 -6.41 12.44 -0.70
N GLY A 23 -6.28 13.75 -0.65
CA GLY A 23 -5.02 14.40 -1.02
C GLY A 23 -5.21 15.89 -1.25
N LYS A 24 -4.28 16.47 -2.01
CA LYS A 24 -4.32 17.87 -2.41
C LYS A 24 -4.47 18.01 -3.93
N ALA A 25 -5.14 19.07 -4.34
CA ALA A 25 -5.32 19.42 -5.75
C ALA A 25 -5.35 20.94 -5.91
N ALA A 26 -5.39 21.43 -7.15
CA ALA A 26 -5.40 22.85 -7.44
C ALA A 26 -6.68 23.54 -6.92
N LEU A 27 -6.52 24.68 -6.26
CA LEU A 27 -7.63 25.46 -5.71
C LEU A 27 -8.64 25.86 -6.79
N GLY A 28 -9.92 25.84 -6.44
CA GLY A 28 -11.01 26.19 -7.35
C GLY A 28 -11.26 25.17 -8.46
N LYS A 29 -10.63 24.02 -8.38
CA LYS A 29 -10.82 22.91 -9.31
C LYS A 29 -11.72 21.84 -8.71
N THR A 30 -12.20 20.97 -9.59
CA THR A 30 -12.90 19.75 -9.24
C THR A 30 -11.98 18.59 -9.55
N LEU A 31 -11.74 17.73 -8.57
CA LEU A 31 -11.01 16.49 -8.80
C LEU A 31 -11.93 15.49 -9.50
N LYS A 32 -11.40 14.79 -10.50
CA LYS A 32 -12.03 13.63 -11.14
C LYS A 32 -11.14 12.42 -10.96
N VAL A 33 -11.73 11.29 -10.59
CA VAL A 33 -11.06 9.99 -10.52
C VAL A 33 -11.75 9.04 -11.47
N THR A 34 -11.02 8.51 -12.44
CA THR A 34 -11.52 7.47 -13.36
C THR A 34 -10.93 6.13 -12.94
N THR A 35 -11.78 5.16 -12.72
CA THR A 35 -11.42 3.80 -12.30
C THR A 35 -11.26 2.87 -13.51
N GLY A 36 -10.19 2.07 -13.53
CA GLY A 36 -9.89 1.17 -14.63
C GLY A 36 -10.74 -0.12 -14.66
N TRP A 37 -11.49 -0.42 -13.60
CA TRP A 37 -12.32 -1.64 -13.55
C TRP A 37 -13.72 -1.50 -14.18
N ASN A 38 -14.24 -0.28 -14.23
CA ASN A 38 -15.57 -0.02 -14.83
C ASN A 38 -15.61 1.26 -15.70
N ASN A 39 -14.49 2.01 -15.78
CA ASN A 39 -14.36 3.29 -16.48
C ASN A 39 -15.31 4.39 -15.97
N GLU A 40 -15.84 4.25 -14.75
CA GLU A 40 -16.65 5.29 -14.12
C GLU A 40 -15.80 6.47 -13.67
N VAL A 41 -16.42 7.65 -13.68
CA VAL A 41 -15.80 8.90 -13.24
C VAL A 41 -16.46 9.37 -11.95
N TYR A 42 -15.67 9.42 -10.91
CA TYR A 42 -16.06 9.94 -9.59
C TYR A 42 -15.52 11.35 -9.43
N VAL A 43 -16.28 12.22 -8.74
CA VAL A 43 -15.98 13.65 -8.67
C VAL A 43 -15.98 14.10 -7.22
N ALA A 44 -14.98 14.90 -6.83
CA ALA A 44 -14.92 15.55 -5.53
C ALA A 44 -14.58 17.03 -5.64
N PRO A 45 -15.24 17.90 -4.85
CA PRO A 45 -14.82 19.28 -4.74
C PRO A 45 -13.48 19.41 -4.01
N VAL A 46 -12.66 20.34 -4.44
CA VAL A 46 -11.46 20.75 -3.70
C VAL A 46 -11.85 21.90 -2.76
N ASN A 47 -11.56 21.74 -1.47
CA ASN A 47 -11.89 22.77 -0.49
C ASN A 47 -10.96 24.00 -0.60
N LYS A 48 -11.23 25.03 0.20
CA LYS A 48 -10.46 26.29 0.21
C LYS A 48 -8.98 26.13 0.59
N ASP A 49 -8.62 25.03 1.24
CA ASP A 49 -7.25 24.72 1.69
C ASP A 49 -6.53 23.75 0.72
N GLY A 50 -7.19 23.42 -0.40
CA GLY A 50 -6.64 22.54 -1.44
C GLY A 50 -6.83 21.05 -1.17
N TYR A 51 -7.55 20.65 -0.12
CA TYR A 51 -7.80 19.24 0.20
C TYR A 51 -9.09 18.73 -0.46
N TRP A 52 -9.09 17.45 -0.73
CA TRP A 52 -10.24 16.71 -1.24
C TRP A 52 -10.30 15.31 -0.61
N THR A 53 -11.49 14.76 -0.56
CA THR A 53 -11.76 13.38 -0.12
C THR A 53 -12.83 12.79 -1.05
N LEU A 54 -12.66 11.54 -1.44
CA LEU A 54 -13.56 10.85 -2.35
C LEU A 54 -13.62 9.36 -2.03
N SER A 55 -14.83 8.85 -1.78
CA SER A 55 -15.07 7.41 -1.61
C SER A 55 -15.44 6.77 -2.94
N VAL A 56 -14.72 5.71 -3.29
CA VAL A 56 -14.88 4.97 -4.56
C VAL A 56 -15.15 3.51 -4.24
N PRO A 57 -16.22 2.89 -4.78
CA PRO A 57 -16.47 1.47 -4.59
C PRO A 57 -15.45 0.63 -5.35
N THR A 58 -14.98 -0.42 -4.71
CA THR A 58 -14.08 -1.41 -5.30
C THR A 58 -14.84 -2.67 -5.69
N PRO A 59 -14.51 -3.31 -6.81
CA PRO A 59 -15.10 -4.57 -7.24
C PRO A 59 -14.59 -5.75 -6.41
N ALA A 60 -14.97 -6.96 -6.78
CA ALA A 60 -14.31 -8.19 -6.37
C ALA A 60 -12.84 -8.19 -6.84
N ALA A 61 -12.03 -9.04 -6.20
CA ALA A 61 -10.60 -9.17 -6.47
C ALA A 61 -10.27 -9.29 -7.96
N GLY A 62 -9.22 -8.61 -8.38
CA GLY A 62 -8.77 -8.59 -9.77
C GLY A 62 -7.71 -7.52 -10.04
N GLY A 63 -7.46 -7.27 -11.31
CA GLY A 63 -6.45 -6.34 -11.79
C GLY A 63 -5.45 -7.02 -12.75
N PRO A 64 -4.40 -6.31 -13.18
CA PRO A 64 -4.07 -4.94 -12.80
C PRO A 64 -4.95 -3.87 -13.45
N TYR A 65 -5.24 -2.82 -12.71
CA TYR A 65 -6.02 -1.67 -13.15
C TYR A 65 -5.17 -0.39 -13.18
N THR A 66 -5.68 0.63 -13.88
CA THR A 66 -5.15 1.98 -13.84
C THR A 66 -6.17 2.92 -13.21
N LEU A 67 -5.75 3.74 -12.25
CA LEU A 67 -6.54 4.84 -11.72
C LEU A 67 -6.02 6.16 -12.29
N THR A 68 -6.92 6.99 -12.76
CA THR A 68 -6.56 8.30 -13.30
C THR A 68 -7.18 9.41 -12.46
N PHE A 69 -6.34 10.24 -11.89
CA PHE A 69 -6.71 11.45 -11.13
C PHE A 69 -6.45 12.69 -11.99
N THR A 70 -7.38 13.64 -11.99
CA THR A 70 -7.18 14.89 -12.72
C THR A 70 -7.88 16.07 -12.04
N ASP A 71 -7.14 17.17 -11.92
CA ASP A 71 -7.59 18.51 -11.52
C ASP A 71 -7.31 19.55 -12.62
N GLY A 72 -7.09 19.05 -13.86
CA GLY A 72 -6.58 19.77 -15.02
C GLY A 72 -5.22 19.23 -15.47
N LYS A 73 -4.46 18.61 -14.55
CA LYS A 73 -3.28 17.81 -14.87
C LYS A 73 -3.56 16.35 -14.55
N LYS A 74 -3.15 15.46 -15.42
CA LYS A 74 -3.37 14.02 -15.28
C LYS A 74 -2.26 13.39 -14.42
N LEU A 75 -2.68 12.65 -13.38
CA LEU A 75 -1.85 11.72 -12.62
C LEU A 75 -2.44 10.31 -12.81
N GLN A 76 -1.61 9.32 -13.10
CA GLN A 76 -2.04 7.93 -13.22
C GLN A 76 -1.29 7.06 -12.22
N LEU A 77 -2.03 6.21 -11.53
CA LEU A 77 -1.51 5.08 -10.78
C LEU A 77 -1.74 3.82 -11.59
N LYS A 78 -0.66 3.08 -11.82
CA LYS A 78 -0.65 1.89 -12.68
C LYS A 78 -0.46 0.63 -11.86
N ASN A 79 -0.79 -0.51 -12.46
CA ASN A 79 -0.61 -1.82 -11.85
C ASN A 79 -1.30 -1.94 -10.47
N VAL A 80 -2.47 -1.28 -10.33
CA VAL A 80 -3.29 -1.34 -9.12
C VAL A 80 -4.07 -2.64 -9.09
N MET A 81 -3.94 -3.37 -8.00
CA MET A 81 -4.71 -4.59 -7.77
C MET A 81 -5.87 -4.32 -6.82
N VAL A 82 -6.89 -5.16 -6.89
CA VAL A 82 -7.99 -5.20 -5.91
C VAL A 82 -7.96 -6.59 -5.27
N GLY A 83 -7.97 -6.65 -3.94
CA GLY A 83 -7.85 -7.91 -3.20
C GLY A 83 -7.96 -7.69 -1.69
N GLU A 84 -7.19 -8.42 -0.91
CA GLU A 84 -7.11 -8.28 0.54
C GLU A 84 -5.99 -7.34 0.95
N VAL A 85 -6.26 -6.43 1.88
CA VAL A 85 -5.26 -5.49 2.42
C VAL A 85 -5.15 -5.66 3.93
N TRP A 86 -3.92 -5.91 4.40
CA TRP A 86 -3.64 -6.13 5.81
C TRP A 86 -2.63 -5.14 6.34
N PHE A 87 -2.98 -4.52 7.47
CA PHE A 87 -2.09 -3.63 8.22
C PHE A 87 -1.39 -4.46 9.30
N CYS A 88 -0.07 -4.59 9.17
CA CYS A 88 0.79 -5.37 10.05
C CYS A 88 1.54 -4.41 10.97
N SER A 89 1.23 -4.44 12.25
CA SER A 89 1.84 -3.60 13.27
C SER A 89 2.32 -4.43 14.45
N GLY A 90 3.31 -3.94 15.14
CA GLY A 90 3.88 -4.57 16.32
C GLY A 90 5.34 -4.24 16.52
N GLN A 91 5.97 -4.98 17.43
CA GLN A 91 7.37 -4.79 17.79
C GLN A 91 8.25 -5.92 17.22
N SER A 92 9.33 -6.27 17.91
CA SER A 92 10.44 -7.11 17.40
C SER A 92 10.03 -8.35 16.61
N ASN A 93 9.02 -9.11 17.07
CA ASN A 93 8.58 -10.30 16.35
C ASN A 93 7.89 -9.98 15.02
N MET A 94 7.11 -8.89 14.96
CA MET A 94 6.51 -8.42 13.72
C MET A 94 7.52 -7.72 12.81
N GLU A 95 8.52 -7.07 13.40
CA GLU A 95 9.54 -6.35 12.64
C GLU A 95 10.62 -7.27 12.07
N MET A 96 10.84 -8.46 12.65
CA MET A 96 11.94 -9.35 12.23
C MET A 96 11.92 -9.60 10.73
N PRO A 97 12.99 -9.19 10.01
CA PRO A 97 13.05 -9.34 8.56
C PRO A 97 13.25 -10.80 8.13
N VAL A 98 13.05 -11.08 6.85
CA VAL A 98 13.40 -12.38 6.27
C VAL A 98 14.90 -12.61 6.38
N ALA A 99 15.72 -11.62 6.06
CA ALA A 99 17.18 -11.67 6.17
C ALA A 99 17.77 -10.26 6.39
N GLY A 100 17.87 -9.85 7.63
CA GLY A 100 18.46 -8.57 8.02
C GLY A 100 19.15 -8.71 9.38
N TRP A 101 18.75 -7.88 10.34
CA TRP A 101 19.25 -8.00 11.72
C TRP A 101 18.80 -9.30 12.41
N GLY A 102 17.71 -9.92 11.94
CA GLY A 102 17.28 -11.29 12.21
C GLY A 102 17.18 -12.06 10.90
N LYS A 103 17.08 -13.38 10.98
CA LYS A 103 16.98 -14.25 9.81
C LYS A 103 16.00 -15.39 10.09
N VAL A 104 15.19 -15.71 9.09
CA VAL A 104 14.39 -16.95 9.13
C VAL A 104 15.24 -18.15 8.75
N MET A 105 14.82 -19.34 9.17
CA MET A 105 15.45 -20.56 8.69
C MET A 105 15.33 -20.64 7.16
N ASN A 106 16.37 -21.09 6.48
CA ASN A 106 16.43 -21.21 5.01
C ASN A 106 16.15 -19.89 4.27
N TYR A 107 16.55 -18.75 4.85
CA TYR A 107 16.29 -17.43 4.28
C TYR A 107 16.83 -17.28 2.84
N GLU A 108 17.96 -17.91 2.51
CA GLU A 108 18.54 -17.87 1.17
C GLU A 108 17.61 -18.52 0.13
N GLN A 109 17.04 -19.68 0.46
CA GLN A 109 16.07 -20.35 -0.38
C GLN A 109 14.76 -19.55 -0.47
N GLU A 110 14.26 -19.04 0.66
CA GLU A 110 13.04 -18.19 0.68
C GLU A 110 13.19 -16.96 -0.21
N ILE A 111 14.35 -16.31 -0.19
CA ILE A 111 14.63 -15.16 -1.05
C ILE A 111 14.72 -15.59 -2.52
N ALA A 112 15.45 -16.66 -2.81
CA ALA A 112 15.64 -17.13 -4.20
C ALA A 112 14.32 -17.54 -4.86
N GLU A 113 13.38 -18.11 -4.09
CA GLU A 113 12.09 -18.58 -4.58
C GLU A 113 11.00 -17.50 -4.58
N ALA A 114 11.25 -16.31 -3.99
CA ALA A 114 10.28 -15.24 -3.91
C ALA A 114 9.97 -14.65 -5.28
N ASN A 115 8.85 -15.03 -5.84
CA ASN A 115 8.28 -14.50 -7.06
C ASN A 115 6.74 -14.54 -6.99
N TYR A 116 6.17 -13.59 -6.28
CA TYR A 116 4.72 -13.52 -6.03
C TYR A 116 4.16 -12.15 -6.44
N PRO A 117 4.03 -11.86 -7.74
CA PRO A 117 3.63 -10.53 -8.20
C PRO A 117 2.22 -10.11 -7.78
N SER A 118 1.38 -11.05 -7.34
CA SER A 118 0.07 -10.75 -6.75
C SER A 118 0.13 -10.39 -5.26
N ILE A 119 1.29 -10.57 -4.61
CA ILE A 119 1.54 -10.07 -3.25
C ILE A 119 2.26 -8.74 -3.38
N ARG A 120 1.78 -7.73 -2.67
CA ARG A 120 2.33 -6.37 -2.70
C ARG A 120 2.73 -5.95 -1.30
N LEU A 121 3.88 -5.32 -1.21
CA LEU A 121 4.55 -4.96 0.02
C LEU A 121 4.66 -3.44 0.11
N PHE A 122 4.21 -2.89 1.22
CA PHE A 122 4.42 -1.49 1.56
C PHE A 122 5.08 -1.42 2.95
N GLN A 123 6.26 -0.87 3.05
CA GLN A 123 6.96 -0.73 4.33
C GLN A 123 7.05 0.74 4.70
N VAL A 124 6.45 1.06 5.85
CA VAL A 124 6.52 2.41 6.43
C VAL A 124 7.92 2.67 6.95
N LYS A 125 8.52 3.76 6.51
CA LYS A 125 9.82 4.20 7.01
C LYS A 125 9.69 4.68 8.45
N LYS A 126 10.54 4.17 9.32
CA LYS A 126 10.59 4.58 10.72
C LYS A 126 10.89 6.07 10.84
N ASN A 127 10.04 6.76 11.56
CA ASN A 127 10.19 8.18 11.83
C ASN A 127 9.59 8.52 13.19
N THR A 128 10.19 9.43 13.93
CA THR A 128 9.68 9.95 15.20
C THR A 128 9.22 11.39 15.01
N SER A 129 8.09 11.73 15.63
CA SER A 129 7.55 13.09 15.61
C SER A 129 6.88 13.39 16.94
N VAL A 130 7.02 14.61 17.41
CA VAL A 130 6.34 15.12 18.62
C VAL A 130 4.89 15.55 18.33
N THR A 131 4.52 15.60 17.07
CA THR A 131 3.14 15.90 16.62
C THR A 131 2.71 14.89 15.55
N PRO A 132 1.41 14.56 15.46
CA PRO A 132 0.91 13.71 14.39
C PRO A 132 1.28 14.26 13.02
N LEU A 133 1.82 13.42 12.16
CA LEU A 133 2.11 13.75 10.76
C LEU A 133 0.90 13.46 9.88
N SER A 134 0.76 14.21 8.79
CA SER A 134 -0.35 14.05 7.85
C SER A 134 -0.12 12.95 6.80
N ASP A 135 1.09 12.40 6.73
CA ASP A 135 1.49 11.38 5.79
C ASP A 135 2.66 10.56 6.34
N VAL A 136 2.99 9.46 5.68
CA VAL A 136 4.12 8.58 5.98
C VAL A 136 5.14 8.65 4.85
N GLU A 137 6.35 8.15 5.11
CA GLU A 137 7.32 7.84 4.07
C GLU A 137 7.39 6.31 3.89
N ALA A 138 7.56 5.86 2.66
CA ALA A 138 7.78 4.45 2.35
C ALA A 138 9.28 4.16 2.21
N THR A 139 9.76 3.08 2.83
CA THR A 139 11.19 2.68 2.76
C THR A 139 11.63 2.43 1.32
N MET A 140 10.77 1.80 0.51
CA MET A 140 11.06 1.47 -0.90
C MET A 140 10.38 2.42 -1.90
N GLY A 141 10.00 3.62 -1.48
CA GLY A 141 9.38 4.63 -2.34
C GLY A 141 7.92 4.37 -2.71
N GLY A 142 7.26 3.39 -2.09
CA GLY A 142 5.86 3.01 -2.33
C GLY A 142 5.65 1.51 -2.32
N TRP A 143 4.52 1.06 -2.86
CA TRP A 143 4.19 -0.35 -2.99
C TRP A 143 5.12 -1.07 -3.96
N GLN A 144 5.57 -2.26 -3.58
CA GLN A 144 6.45 -3.12 -4.38
C GLN A 144 5.80 -4.48 -4.62
N GLU A 145 6.13 -5.10 -5.75
CA GLU A 145 5.83 -6.52 -5.97
C GLU A 145 6.71 -7.38 -5.09
N CYS A 146 6.16 -8.47 -4.56
CA CYS A 146 6.92 -9.43 -3.76
C CYS A 146 7.89 -10.21 -4.66
N SER A 147 9.16 -10.00 -4.44
CA SER A 147 10.26 -10.60 -5.22
C SER A 147 11.48 -10.85 -4.35
N SER A 148 12.46 -11.54 -4.90
CA SER A 148 13.78 -11.75 -4.27
C SER A 148 14.48 -10.45 -3.89
N ALA A 149 14.20 -9.35 -4.60
CA ALA A 149 14.78 -8.04 -4.32
C ALA A 149 14.07 -7.27 -3.21
N THR A 150 12.80 -7.57 -2.93
CA THR A 150 11.94 -6.75 -2.05
C THR A 150 11.68 -7.38 -0.69
N ILE A 151 11.82 -8.70 -0.52
CA ILE A 151 11.54 -9.38 0.75
C ILE A 151 12.67 -9.39 1.78
N PRO A 152 13.98 -9.27 1.46
CA PRO A 152 15.03 -9.50 2.45
C PRO A 152 14.85 -8.69 3.75
N GLU A 153 14.63 -7.39 3.63
CA GLU A 153 14.47 -6.47 4.77
C GLU A 153 13.00 -6.29 5.20
N PHE A 154 12.06 -6.97 4.54
CA PHE A 154 10.64 -6.89 4.86
C PHE A 154 10.29 -7.81 6.04
N SER A 155 9.24 -7.46 6.81
CA SER A 155 8.71 -8.29 7.89
C SER A 155 8.49 -9.73 7.43
N SER A 156 9.20 -10.68 8.03
CA SER A 156 9.06 -12.10 7.71
C SER A 156 7.65 -12.61 8.04
N LEU A 157 7.09 -12.19 9.17
CA LEU A 157 5.76 -12.61 9.58
C LEU A 157 4.68 -12.09 8.63
N ALA A 158 4.75 -10.81 8.24
CA ALA A 158 3.84 -10.23 7.26
C ALA A 158 3.96 -10.90 5.89
N TYR A 159 5.19 -11.21 5.45
CA TYR A 159 5.45 -11.92 4.20
C TYR A 159 4.84 -13.34 4.21
N PHE A 160 5.12 -14.16 5.24
CA PHE A 160 4.57 -15.51 5.32
C PHE A 160 3.06 -15.51 5.45
N TYR A 161 2.49 -14.56 6.20
CA TYR A 161 1.05 -14.40 6.32
C TYR A 161 0.42 -14.06 4.96
N ALA A 162 0.96 -13.08 4.25
CA ALA A 162 0.47 -12.70 2.92
C ALA A 162 0.55 -13.87 1.93
N ARG A 163 1.64 -14.64 1.96
CA ARG A 163 1.83 -15.83 1.11
C ARG A 163 0.80 -16.93 1.44
N SER A 164 0.51 -17.14 2.71
CA SER A 164 -0.51 -18.10 3.15
C SER A 164 -1.90 -17.69 2.68
N LEU A 165 -2.28 -16.43 2.88
CA LEU A 165 -3.55 -15.90 2.40
C LEU A 165 -3.68 -16.00 0.87
N TRP A 166 -2.63 -15.62 0.14
CA TRP A 166 -2.64 -15.70 -1.31
C TRP A 166 -2.85 -17.14 -1.80
N LYS A 167 -2.21 -18.12 -1.17
CA LYS A 167 -2.38 -19.54 -1.51
C LYS A 167 -3.80 -20.04 -1.25
N GLU A 168 -4.40 -19.64 -0.14
CA GLU A 168 -5.73 -20.09 0.28
C GLU A 168 -6.85 -19.39 -0.49
N LEU A 169 -6.73 -18.08 -0.69
CA LEU A 169 -7.80 -17.26 -1.27
C LEU A 169 -7.67 -17.08 -2.77
N ASN A 170 -6.46 -17.26 -3.33
CA ASN A 170 -6.14 -17.02 -4.74
C ASN A 170 -6.55 -15.61 -5.21
N VAL A 171 -6.36 -14.61 -4.36
CA VAL A 171 -6.62 -13.18 -4.66
C VAL A 171 -5.37 -12.35 -4.42
N PRO A 172 -5.23 -11.16 -5.02
CA PRO A 172 -4.15 -10.25 -4.67
C PRO A 172 -4.14 -9.92 -3.18
N VAL A 173 -2.96 -9.85 -2.58
CA VAL A 173 -2.78 -9.52 -1.16
C VAL A 173 -1.79 -8.38 -1.01
N GLY A 174 -2.24 -7.29 -0.39
CA GLY A 174 -1.40 -6.17 0.03
C GLY A 174 -1.10 -6.22 1.52
N VAL A 175 0.15 -6.08 1.91
CA VAL A 175 0.56 -5.97 3.31
C VAL A 175 1.30 -4.67 3.55
N ILE A 176 0.86 -3.95 4.59
CA ILE A 176 1.46 -2.70 5.05
C ILE A 176 2.22 -3.01 6.33
N ASP A 177 3.53 -2.99 6.27
CA ASP A 177 4.42 -3.16 7.41
C ASP A 177 4.64 -1.82 8.12
N CYS A 178 4.08 -1.69 9.32
CA CYS A 178 4.24 -0.55 10.21
C CYS A 178 4.71 -1.05 11.58
N THR A 179 5.95 -1.54 11.62
CA THR A 179 6.54 -2.19 12.79
C THR A 179 7.75 -1.43 13.33
N TRP A 180 7.95 -1.48 14.63
CA TRP A 180 9.13 -0.91 15.26
C TRP A 180 9.45 -1.61 16.58
N GLY A 181 10.57 -2.31 16.64
CA GLY A 181 11.02 -3.05 17.81
C GLY A 181 11.33 -2.14 19.00
N LEU A 182 10.91 -2.56 20.21
CA LEU A 182 11.13 -1.92 21.51
C LEU A 182 10.49 -0.54 21.70
N SER A 183 10.21 0.19 20.64
CA SER A 183 9.78 1.59 20.69
C SER A 183 8.29 1.76 21.00
N LEU A 184 7.45 0.80 20.60
CA LEU A 184 5.99 0.89 20.76
C LEU A 184 5.49 0.52 22.16
N ILE A 185 6.36 0.05 23.07
CA ILE A 185 5.99 -0.31 24.44
C ILE A 185 5.92 0.92 25.36
N HIS A 186 6.54 2.01 24.98
CA HIS A 186 6.73 3.20 25.84
C HIS A 186 6.00 4.45 25.33
N ILE A 187 4.96 4.27 24.51
CA ILE A 187 4.08 5.36 24.06
C ILE A 187 2.83 5.39 24.94
#